data_29b7c4c10332716764f4c8d514cb7987
#
_entry.id   29b7c4c10332716764f4c8d514cb7987
#
_cell.length_a   1.000
_cell.length_b   1.000
_cell.length_c   1.000
_cell.angle_alpha   90.00
_cell.angle_beta   90.00
_cell.angle_gamma   90.00
#
_symmetry.space_group_name_H-M   'P 1'
#
loop_
_entity.id
_entity.type
_entity.pdbx_description
1 polymer ?
#
loop_
_entity_poly.entity_id
_entity_poly.type
_entity_poly.pdbx_seq_one_letter_code
_entity_poly.pdbx_strand_id
1 'polypeptide(L)'
;MKNVLFPKIPAIAAALLALLPTARAQESVMVVEAHSGKVLVASNASAKRSIASLTKIATGAVAVDWAAATGSDLGTLQITVPQTVLLVGGPNPMNLQPGDRISMRDALYSALLGSDNLAALTIADHVGREITTRRGKRGDSVAEFVGEMNRLAKALGMTQTRFANPHGLERSGTKAFSTAADVARLSIYAMRRNAFSFIVRQPDRQIQVHGINGERSYRIRNSNELIGEPGILGLKTGTTATAGPCVSVCMDRDPVVRLRPDGSKGVTPRRLIVVVLNSPDRFNRARGLIRQGWSIYDPWLDAGAPVQDKRREILSVPNPS
;
A
#
# COMPACT_ATOMS: atom_id res chain seq x y z
N MET A 1 -23.24 32.81 76.77
CA MET A 1 -22.86 32.89 75.38
C MET A 1 -22.01 31.65 75.06
N LYS A 2 -22.53 30.66 74.34
CA LYS A 2 -21.88 29.37 74.09
C LYS A 2 -21.27 29.42 72.70
N ASN A 3 -19.97 29.29 72.62
CA ASN A 3 -19.20 29.19 71.33
C ASN A 3 -19.45 27.80 70.73
N VAL A 4 -19.99 27.76 69.52
CA VAL A 4 -20.07 26.55 68.68
C VAL A 4 -18.90 26.45 67.81
N LEU A 5 -18.03 25.44 68.05
CA LEU A 5 -16.89 25.07 67.18
C LEU A 5 -17.44 24.24 66.01
N PHE A 6 -17.17 24.70 64.77
CA PHE A 6 -17.34 23.87 63.53
C PHE A 6 -16.06 23.10 63.26
N PRO A 7 -16.15 21.80 62.94
CA PRO A 7 -14.97 21.02 62.59
C PRO A 7 -14.52 21.36 61.17
N LYS A 8 -13.21 21.60 61.00
CA LYS A 8 -12.56 21.76 59.69
C LYS A 8 -12.49 20.38 59.01
N ILE A 9 -13.13 20.26 57.86
CA ILE A 9 -13.01 19.11 56.94
C ILE A 9 -11.66 19.25 56.18
N PRO A 10 -10.81 18.25 56.17
CA PRO A 10 -9.56 18.33 55.42
C PRO A 10 -9.81 18.16 53.92
N ALA A 11 -9.33 19.09 53.14
CA ALA A 11 -9.34 19.05 51.67
C ALA A 11 -8.23 18.08 51.17
N ILE A 12 -8.54 16.78 51.07
CA ILE A 12 -7.70 15.79 50.38
C ILE A 12 -8.62 14.95 49.49
N ALA A 13 -8.95 15.47 48.34
CA ALA A 13 -9.53 14.67 47.23
C ALA A 13 -9.44 15.43 45.91
N ALA A 14 -8.22 15.80 45.46
CA ALA A 14 -8.06 16.36 44.14
C ALA A 14 -6.61 16.11 43.65
N ALA A 15 -6.23 14.88 43.38
CA ALA A 15 -5.04 14.56 42.61
C ALA A 15 -4.93 13.06 42.26
N LEU A 16 -5.93 12.51 41.56
CA LEU A 16 -5.77 11.20 40.90
C LEU A 16 -6.54 11.18 39.59
N LEU A 17 -6.36 12.26 38.78
CA LEU A 17 -6.62 12.24 37.32
C LEU A 17 -5.26 12.15 36.63
N ALA A 18 -4.52 11.09 36.94
CA ALA A 18 -3.20 10.86 36.38
C ALA A 18 -3.27 9.70 35.42
N LEU A 19 -3.00 10.00 34.14
CA LEU A 19 -2.29 9.13 33.22
C LEU A 19 -2.95 7.75 32.97
N LEU A 20 -4.14 7.77 32.37
CA LEU A 20 -4.42 6.69 31.45
C LEU A 20 -3.42 6.84 30.29
N PRO A 21 -2.49 5.90 30.08
CA PRO A 21 -1.68 5.93 28.87
C PRO A 21 -2.68 5.90 27.73
N THR A 22 -2.72 6.96 26.92
CA THR A 22 -3.41 6.89 25.63
C THR A 22 -2.78 5.69 24.94
N ALA A 23 -3.54 4.60 24.81
CA ALA A 23 -3.08 3.40 24.13
C ALA A 23 -2.74 3.82 22.71
N ARG A 24 -1.46 4.21 22.48
CA ARG A 24 -0.96 4.46 21.14
C ARG A 24 -1.24 3.20 20.37
N ALA A 25 -2.02 3.32 19.33
CA ALA A 25 -2.32 2.19 18.46
C ALA A 25 -0.99 1.51 18.10
N GLN A 26 -0.85 0.26 18.55
CA GLN A 26 0.42 -0.47 18.50
C GLN A 26 0.85 -0.69 17.04
N GLU A 27 2.14 -0.53 16.71
CA GLU A 27 2.70 -0.83 15.39
C GLU A 27 2.28 -2.22 14.89
N SER A 28 2.07 -2.38 13.58
CA SER A 28 1.91 -3.70 12.94
C SER A 28 2.96 -3.87 11.87
N VAL A 29 3.66 -5.01 11.88
CA VAL A 29 4.71 -5.33 10.91
C VAL A 29 4.55 -6.70 10.31
N MET A 30 4.99 -6.83 9.05
CA MET A 30 5.12 -8.09 8.33
C MET A 30 6.38 -8.05 7.46
N VAL A 31 7.23 -9.06 7.59
CA VAL A 31 8.37 -9.30 6.70
C VAL A 31 8.23 -10.68 6.11
N VAL A 32 8.23 -10.76 4.80
CA VAL A 32 8.03 -12.03 4.07
C VAL A 32 8.98 -12.10 2.87
N GLU A 33 9.55 -13.27 2.64
CA GLU A 33 10.23 -13.54 1.38
C GLU A 33 9.19 -13.82 0.29
N ALA A 34 9.27 -13.06 -0.82
CA ALA A 34 8.17 -12.91 -1.76
C ALA A 34 7.98 -14.10 -2.71
N HIS A 35 9.01 -14.92 -2.93
CA HIS A 35 8.94 -16.06 -3.84
C HIS A 35 8.45 -17.32 -3.14
N SER A 36 8.98 -17.61 -1.95
CA SER A 36 8.57 -18.77 -1.15
C SER A 36 7.33 -18.50 -0.28
N GLY A 37 7.08 -17.23 0.03
CA GLY A 37 6.09 -16.81 1.02
C GLY A 37 6.55 -17.00 2.47
N LYS A 38 7.84 -17.33 2.71
CA LYS A 38 8.35 -17.54 4.07
C LYS A 38 8.17 -16.27 4.91
N VAL A 39 7.42 -16.40 5.99
CA VAL A 39 7.24 -15.36 7.01
C VAL A 39 8.50 -15.32 7.86
N LEU A 40 9.14 -14.15 7.91
CA LEU A 40 10.38 -13.92 8.63
C LEU A 40 10.16 -13.14 9.93
N VAL A 41 9.32 -12.09 9.87
CA VAL A 41 8.93 -11.31 11.05
C VAL A 41 7.45 -10.97 10.96
N ALA A 42 6.72 -11.18 12.04
CA ALA A 42 5.32 -10.80 12.17
C ALA A 42 5.04 -10.28 13.58
N SER A 43 4.50 -9.09 13.70
CA SER A 43 4.01 -8.53 14.96
C SER A 43 2.72 -7.78 14.71
N ASN A 44 1.64 -8.12 15.42
CA ASN A 44 0.29 -7.58 15.18
C ASN A 44 -0.13 -7.64 13.69
N ALA A 45 0.43 -8.60 12.93
CA ALA A 45 0.32 -8.65 11.47
C ALA A 45 -1.12 -8.87 10.97
N SER A 46 -2.00 -9.41 11.82
CA SER A 46 -3.44 -9.63 11.55
C SER A 46 -4.34 -8.55 12.15
N ALA A 47 -3.80 -7.52 12.81
CA ALA A 47 -4.60 -6.46 13.38
C ALA A 47 -5.19 -5.57 12.26
N LYS A 48 -6.53 -5.44 12.24
CA LYS A 48 -7.25 -4.57 11.30
C LYS A 48 -6.93 -3.11 11.58
N ARG A 49 -6.51 -2.38 10.55
CA ARG A 49 -6.14 -0.97 10.62
C ARG A 49 -6.54 -0.22 9.37
N SER A 50 -6.66 1.10 9.47
CA SER A 50 -6.51 1.97 8.31
C SER A 50 -5.09 1.85 7.76
N ILE A 51 -4.97 1.85 6.44
CA ILE A 51 -3.68 1.72 5.73
C ILE A 51 -3.36 2.94 4.88
N ALA A 52 -4.19 3.99 4.99
CA ALA A 52 -4.02 5.23 4.23
C ALA A 52 -3.77 4.94 2.72
N SER A 53 -2.84 5.66 2.12
CA SER A 53 -2.50 5.54 0.69
C SER A 53 -1.82 4.23 0.28
N LEU A 54 -1.54 3.27 1.19
CA LEU A 54 -1.18 1.92 0.76
C LEU A 54 -2.32 1.26 -0.04
N THR A 55 -3.55 1.74 0.12
CA THR A 55 -4.72 1.44 -0.74
C THR A 55 -4.41 1.55 -2.23
N LYS A 56 -3.58 2.53 -2.63
CA LYS A 56 -3.23 2.75 -4.03
C LYS A 56 -2.40 1.63 -4.67
N ILE A 57 -1.85 0.71 -3.85
CA ILE A 57 -1.26 -0.53 -4.37
C ILE A 57 -2.34 -1.35 -5.09
N ALA A 58 -3.53 -1.48 -4.49
CA ALA A 58 -4.66 -2.17 -5.12
C ALA A 58 -5.17 -1.42 -6.35
N THR A 59 -5.23 -0.08 -6.29
CA THR A 59 -5.63 0.76 -7.43
C THR A 59 -4.70 0.55 -8.62
N GLY A 60 -3.38 0.60 -8.40
CA GLY A 60 -2.40 0.37 -9.44
C GLY A 60 -2.43 -1.05 -9.99
N ALA A 61 -2.56 -2.06 -9.11
CA ALA A 61 -2.65 -3.46 -9.52
C ALA A 61 -3.88 -3.72 -10.41
N VAL A 62 -5.07 -3.28 -9.99
CA VAL A 62 -6.32 -3.43 -10.76
C VAL A 62 -6.23 -2.72 -12.12
N ALA A 63 -5.67 -1.50 -12.15
CA ALA A 63 -5.52 -0.76 -13.41
C ALA A 63 -4.55 -1.46 -14.39
N VAL A 64 -3.44 -1.98 -13.90
CA VAL A 64 -2.47 -2.73 -14.71
C VAL A 64 -3.06 -4.06 -15.20
N ASP A 65 -3.76 -4.79 -14.35
CA ASP A 65 -4.41 -6.05 -14.73
C ASP A 65 -5.51 -5.80 -15.77
N TRP A 66 -6.32 -4.75 -15.58
CA TRP A 66 -7.34 -4.33 -16.55
C TRP A 66 -6.72 -3.99 -17.91
N ALA A 67 -5.63 -3.20 -17.93
CA ALA A 67 -4.95 -2.83 -19.16
C ALA A 67 -4.39 -4.07 -19.89
N ALA A 68 -3.79 -5.00 -19.15
CA ALA A 68 -3.31 -6.27 -19.70
C ALA A 68 -4.46 -7.11 -20.29
N ALA A 69 -5.58 -7.23 -19.57
CA ALA A 69 -6.75 -8.00 -20.03
C ALA A 69 -7.46 -7.40 -21.23
N THR A 70 -7.30 -6.09 -21.46
CA THR A 70 -7.95 -5.37 -22.55
C THR A 70 -7.02 -5.07 -23.74
N GLY A 71 -5.72 -5.35 -23.60
CA GLY A 71 -4.71 -4.96 -24.58
C GLY A 71 -4.47 -3.44 -24.64
N SER A 72 -4.87 -2.70 -23.60
CA SER A 72 -4.73 -1.24 -23.57
C SER A 72 -3.29 -0.82 -23.29
N ASP A 73 -2.73 0.06 -24.11
CA ASP A 73 -1.41 0.65 -23.87
C ASP A 73 -1.52 1.79 -22.87
N LEU A 74 -0.88 1.62 -21.72
CA LEU A 74 -0.90 2.61 -20.64
C LEU A 74 -0.30 3.97 -21.04
N GLY A 75 0.64 3.98 -22.00
CA GLY A 75 1.33 5.19 -22.43
C GLY A 75 0.52 6.06 -23.37
N THR A 76 -0.28 5.45 -24.23
CA THR A 76 -1.08 6.14 -25.26
C THR A 76 -2.52 6.36 -24.82
N LEU A 77 -3.05 5.52 -23.90
CA LEU A 77 -4.40 5.65 -23.38
C LEU A 77 -4.58 6.95 -22.61
N GLN A 78 -5.33 7.88 -23.15
CA GLN A 78 -5.69 9.14 -22.49
C GLN A 78 -6.93 8.96 -21.63
N ILE A 79 -6.86 9.38 -20.38
CA ILE A 79 -7.98 9.40 -19.44
C ILE A 79 -8.32 10.84 -19.04
N THR A 80 -9.57 11.11 -18.78
CA THR A 80 -10.07 12.45 -18.45
C THR A 80 -10.38 12.55 -16.97
N VAL A 81 -9.94 13.61 -16.34
CA VAL A 81 -10.20 13.92 -14.93
C VAL A 81 -11.68 14.21 -14.74
N PRO A 82 -12.41 13.43 -13.94
CA PRO A 82 -13.86 13.60 -13.77
C PRO A 82 -14.18 14.76 -12.82
N GLN A 83 -15.41 15.29 -12.90
CA GLN A 83 -15.90 16.35 -12.00
C GLN A 83 -15.86 15.93 -10.51
N THR A 84 -16.00 14.64 -10.23
CA THR A 84 -16.01 14.10 -8.88
C THR A 84 -14.70 14.30 -8.11
N VAL A 85 -13.58 14.65 -8.76
CA VAL A 85 -12.31 14.97 -8.09
C VAL A 85 -12.45 16.18 -7.15
N LEU A 86 -13.38 17.10 -7.39
CA LEU A 86 -13.67 18.24 -6.53
C LEU A 86 -14.16 17.84 -5.14
N LEU A 87 -14.63 16.61 -4.97
CA LEU A 87 -15.09 16.05 -3.70
C LEU A 87 -13.97 15.31 -2.93
N VAL A 88 -12.75 15.27 -3.49
CA VAL A 88 -11.62 14.53 -2.92
C VAL A 88 -10.55 15.51 -2.46
N GLY A 89 -10.20 15.43 -1.20
CA GLY A 89 -9.09 16.19 -0.64
C GLY A 89 -7.74 15.46 -0.70
N GLY A 90 -6.73 16.06 -0.06
CA GLY A 90 -5.38 15.49 0.08
C GLY A 90 -4.47 15.76 -1.12
N PRO A 91 -3.40 14.96 -1.31
CA PRO A 91 -2.37 15.24 -2.31
C PRO A 91 -2.90 15.30 -3.74
N ASN A 92 -2.57 16.39 -4.43
CA ASN A 92 -2.79 16.63 -5.85
C ASN A 92 -1.54 17.33 -6.44
N PRO A 93 -0.39 16.64 -6.53
CA PRO A 93 0.89 17.24 -6.93
C PRO A 93 0.92 17.73 -8.38
N MET A 94 -0.02 17.28 -9.21
CA MET A 94 -0.16 17.73 -10.59
C MET A 94 -1.18 18.84 -10.76
N ASN A 95 -1.77 19.35 -9.68
CA ASN A 95 -2.86 20.33 -9.74
C ASN A 95 -3.93 19.97 -10.78
N LEU A 96 -4.35 18.69 -10.79
CA LEU A 96 -5.37 18.17 -11.70
C LEU A 96 -6.69 18.91 -11.48
N GLN A 97 -7.31 19.26 -12.59
CA GLN A 97 -8.60 19.93 -12.64
C GLN A 97 -9.59 19.08 -13.47
N PRO A 98 -10.90 19.17 -13.20
CA PRO A 98 -11.90 18.53 -14.05
C PRO A 98 -11.71 18.87 -15.52
N GLY A 99 -11.79 17.87 -16.39
CA GLY A 99 -11.58 18.00 -17.82
C GLY A 99 -10.14 17.89 -18.30
N ASP A 100 -9.15 17.94 -17.41
CA ASP A 100 -7.76 17.64 -17.78
C ASP A 100 -7.66 16.22 -18.38
N ARG A 101 -6.72 16.06 -19.31
CA ARG A 101 -6.41 14.76 -19.90
C ARG A 101 -4.97 14.37 -19.55
N ILE A 102 -4.78 13.11 -19.22
CA ILE A 102 -3.48 12.56 -18.83
C ILE A 102 -3.38 11.11 -19.32
N SER A 103 -2.17 10.65 -19.67
CA SER A 103 -2.00 9.24 -19.99
C SER A 103 -2.26 8.37 -18.75
N MET A 104 -2.82 7.17 -18.95
CA MET A 104 -3.01 6.21 -17.84
C MET A 104 -1.70 5.93 -17.11
N ARG A 105 -0.59 5.82 -17.85
CA ARG A 105 0.75 5.63 -17.29
C ARG A 105 1.15 6.79 -16.37
N ASP A 106 0.94 8.02 -16.80
CA ASP A 106 1.33 9.19 -16.02
C ASP A 106 0.44 9.38 -14.79
N ALA A 107 -0.86 9.05 -14.90
CA ALA A 107 -1.76 8.98 -13.76
C ALA A 107 -1.29 7.92 -12.73
N LEU A 108 -0.84 6.75 -13.19
CA LEU A 108 -0.26 5.71 -12.32
C LEU A 108 1.03 6.20 -11.64
N TYR A 109 1.93 6.90 -12.36
CA TYR A 109 3.11 7.51 -11.75
C TYR A 109 2.71 8.50 -10.64
N SER A 110 1.77 9.40 -10.89
CA SER A 110 1.36 10.36 -9.89
C SER A 110 0.70 9.69 -8.68
N ALA A 111 -0.21 8.74 -8.90
CA ALA A 111 -0.87 8.02 -7.82
C ALA A 111 0.09 7.19 -6.96
N LEU A 112 1.08 6.52 -7.58
CA LEU A 112 1.96 5.58 -6.87
C LEU A 112 3.20 6.27 -6.28
N LEU A 113 3.85 7.18 -6.99
CA LEU A 113 5.02 7.91 -6.49
C LEU A 113 4.62 9.08 -5.60
N GLY A 114 3.82 10.01 -6.17
CA GLY A 114 3.39 11.25 -5.51
C GLY A 114 2.23 11.09 -4.54
N SER A 115 1.65 9.88 -4.49
CA SER A 115 0.47 9.59 -3.66
C SER A 115 -0.78 10.41 -4.01
N ASP A 116 -0.91 10.86 -5.26
CA ASP A 116 -1.98 11.70 -5.77
C ASP A 116 -3.35 11.01 -5.64
N ASN A 117 -4.27 11.67 -4.94
CA ASN A 117 -5.63 11.16 -4.71
C ASN A 117 -6.52 11.36 -5.93
N LEU A 118 -6.33 12.48 -6.65
CA LEU A 118 -7.14 12.82 -7.81
C LEU A 118 -6.76 11.92 -8.99
N ALA A 119 -5.46 11.64 -9.17
CA ALA A 119 -5.01 10.66 -10.17
C ALA A 119 -5.57 9.26 -9.86
N ALA A 120 -5.56 8.83 -8.59
CA ALA A 120 -6.15 7.55 -8.21
C ALA A 120 -7.66 7.47 -8.48
N LEU A 121 -8.39 8.57 -8.25
CA LEU A 121 -9.81 8.66 -8.58
C LEU A 121 -10.04 8.65 -10.09
N THR A 122 -9.23 9.39 -10.86
CA THR A 122 -9.33 9.44 -12.33
C THR A 122 -9.10 8.07 -12.96
N ILE A 123 -8.11 7.31 -12.47
CA ILE A 123 -7.89 5.91 -12.87
C ILE A 123 -9.13 5.07 -12.58
N ALA A 124 -9.67 5.18 -11.36
CA ALA A 124 -10.81 4.39 -10.93
C ALA A 124 -12.09 4.74 -11.73
N ASP A 125 -12.32 6.01 -12.00
CA ASP A 125 -13.47 6.44 -12.81
C ASP A 125 -13.38 5.89 -14.24
N HIS A 126 -12.22 6.02 -14.89
CA HIS A 126 -12.03 5.53 -16.26
C HIS A 126 -12.21 4.00 -16.34
N VAL A 127 -11.43 3.25 -15.56
CA VAL A 127 -11.47 1.78 -15.59
C VAL A 127 -12.82 1.25 -15.16
N GLY A 128 -13.42 1.83 -14.11
CA GLY A 128 -14.75 1.44 -13.65
C GLY A 128 -15.84 1.69 -14.69
N ARG A 129 -15.77 2.79 -15.45
CA ARG A 129 -16.69 3.09 -16.55
C ARG A 129 -16.57 2.06 -17.67
N GLU A 130 -15.35 1.72 -18.06
CA GLU A 130 -15.09 0.70 -19.08
C GLU A 130 -15.64 -0.68 -18.66
N ILE A 131 -15.42 -1.07 -17.41
CA ILE A 131 -15.94 -2.33 -16.86
C ILE A 131 -17.46 -2.31 -16.83
N THR A 132 -18.08 -1.22 -16.38
CA THR A 132 -19.52 -1.05 -16.32
C THR A 132 -20.15 -1.17 -17.71
N THR A 133 -19.58 -0.49 -18.70
CA THR A 133 -20.01 -0.52 -20.10
C THR A 133 -19.92 -1.93 -20.69
N ARG A 134 -18.79 -2.62 -20.52
CA ARG A 134 -18.60 -4.00 -21.02
C ARG A 134 -19.56 -5.00 -20.39
N ARG A 135 -20.00 -4.76 -19.17
CA ARG A 135 -21.00 -5.58 -18.46
C ARG A 135 -22.44 -5.22 -18.80
N GLY A 136 -22.66 -4.23 -19.67
CA GLY A 136 -24.01 -3.74 -20.00
C GLY A 136 -24.75 -3.15 -18.79
N LYS A 137 -24.01 -2.66 -17.78
CA LYS A 137 -24.57 -2.10 -16.55
C LYS A 137 -24.59 -0.57 -16.61
N ARG A 138 -25.42 0.03 -15.76
CA ARG A 138 -25.39 1.46 -15.43
C ARG A 138 -25.07 1.59 -13.94
N GLY A 139 -24.32 2.60 -13.54
CA GLY A 139 -24.00 2.81 -12.15
C GLY A 139 -22.78 3.71 -11.91
N ASP A 140 -22.36 3.81 -10.67
CA ASP A 140 -21.18 4.56 -10.26
C ASP A 140 -19.90 3.80 -10.68
N SER A 141 -19.13 4.40 -11.60
CA SER A 141 -17.86 3.87 -12.11
C SER A 141 -16.85 3.64 -11.01
N VAL A 142 -16.72 4.57 -10.05
CA VAL A 142 -15.78 4.46 -8.95
C VAL A 142 -16.18 3.32 -8.00
N ALA A 143 -17.48 3.16 -7.73
CA ALA A 143 -17.97 2.04 -6.93
C ALA A 143 -17.71 0.69 -7.61
N GLU A 144 -17.87 0.59 -8.96
CA GLU A 144 -17.54 -0.63 -9.71
C GLU A 144 -16.03 -0.94 -9.61
N PHE A 145 -15.15 0.06 -9.76
CA PHE A 145 -13.73 -0.12 -9.60
C PHE A 145 -13.34 -0.57 -8.20
N VAL A 146 -13.94 0.01 -7.15
CA VAL A 146 -13.74 -0.43 -5.75
C VAL A 146 -14.23 -1.87 -5.57
N GLY A 147 -15.29 -2.25 -6.28
CA GLY A 147 -15.74 -3.64 -6.37
C GLY A 147 -14.64 -4.57 -6.91
N GLU A 148 -13.90 -4.16 -7.97
CA GLU A 148 -12.75 -4.93 -8.48
C GLU A 148 -11.61 -5.00 -7.47
N MET A 149 -11.28 -3.89 -6.78
CA MET A 149 -10.27 -3.92 -5.72
C MET A 149 -10.63 -4.94 -4.63
N ASN A 150 -11.89 -5.02 -4.23
CA ASN A 150 -12.35 -6.00 -3.24
C ASN A 150 -12.42 -7.43 -3.81
N ARG A 151 -12.71 -7.62 -5.11
CA ARG A 151 -12.62 -8.92 -5.78
C ARG A 151 -11.16 -9.41 -5.82
N LEU A 152 -10.22 -8.52 -6.16
CA LEU A 152 -8.79 -8.82 -6.11
C LEU A 152 -8.36 -9.22 -4.68
N ALA A 153 -8.75 -8.45 -3.67
CA ALA A 153 -8.45 -8.76 -2.29
C ALA A 153 -8.94 -10.17 -1.91
N LYS A 154 -10.17 -10.52 -2.27
CA LYS A 154 -10.74 -11.86 -2.04
C LYS A 154 -9.94 -12.94 -2.77
N ALA A 155 -9.58 -12.72 -4.03
CA ALA A 155 -8.80 -13.67 -4.85
C ALA A 155 -7.40 -13.91 -4.28
N LEU A 156 -6.80 -12.90 -3.63
CA LEU A 156 -5.51 -13.00 -2.96
C LEU A 156 -5.58 -13.59 -1.54
N GLY A 157 -6.77 -13.96 -1.07
CA GLY A 157 -6.95 -14.45 0.30
C GLY A 157 -6.81 -13.37 1.38
N MET A 158 -7.02 -12.10 1.04
CA MET A 158 -7.01 -10.96 1.96
C MET A 158 -8.33 -10.87 2.74
N THR A 159 -8.57 -11.86 3.60
CA THR A 159 -9.85 -12.03 4.30
C THR A 159 -10.15 -10.94 5.33
N GLN A 160 -9.17 -10.17 5.70
CA GLN A 160 -9.30 -9.07 6.66
C GLN A 160 -9.06 -7.71 6.01
N THR A 161 -9.49 -7.57 4.73
CA THR A 161 -9.36 -6.33 3.97
C THR A 161 -10.70 -5.92 3.36
N ARG A 162 -10.97 -4.62 3.43
CA ARG A 162 -12.08 -3.96 2.74
C ARG A 162 -11.63 -2.59 2.24
N PHE A 163 -11.67 -2.39 0.95
CA PHE A 163 -11.49 -1.09 0.31
C PHE A 163 -12.83 -0.36 0.18
N ALA A 164 -12.83 0.95 0.40
CA ALA A 164 -14.01 1.81 0.27
C ALA A 164 -13.85 2.92 -0.78
N ASN A 165 -12.61 3.18 -1.22
CA ASN A 165 -12.28 4.15 -2.26
C ASN A 165 -10.90 3.80 -2.85
N PRO A 166 -10.52 4.42 -4.01
CA PRO A 166 -9.26 4.10 -4.68
C PRO A 166 -8.02 4.78 -4.08
N HIS A 167 -8.16 5.72 -3.15
CA HIS A 167 -7.05 6.57 -2.68
C HIS A 167 -6.66 6.35 -1.22
N GLY A 168 -7.55 5.79 -0.38
CA GLY A 168 -7.26 5.45 1.02
C GLY A 168 -7.52 6.57 2.02
N LEU A 169 -8.19 7.67 1.64
CA LEU A 169 -8.70 8.64 2.62
C LEU A 169 -9.90 8.06 3.35
N GLU A 170 -9.91 8.22 4.66
CA GLU A 170 -11.06 7.85 5.48
C GLU A 170 -12.20 8.85 5.26
N ARG A 171 -13.42 8.34 5.19
CA ARG A 171 -14.66 9.11 5.22
C ARG A 171 -15.51 8.66 6.40
N SER A 172 -16.11 9.61 7.08
CA SER A 172 -17.07 9.32 8.16
C SER A 172 -18.15 8.34 7.64
N GLY A 173 -18.50 7.34 8.45
CA GLY A 173 -19.48 6.32 8.09
C GLY A 173 -18.99 5.20 7.15
N THR A 174 -17.77 5.29 6.57
CA THR A 174 -17.22 4.22 5.73
C THR A 174 -16.17 3.41 6.49
N LYS A 175 -16.29 2.08 6.45
CA LYS A 175 -15.32 1.17 7.09
C LYS A 175 -14.39 0.63 6.02
N ALA A 176 -13.19 1.23 5.89
CA ALA A 176 -12.06 0.67 5.14
C ALA A 176 -11.00 0.19 6.13
N PHE A 177 -10.45 -0.98 5.91
CA PHE A 177 -9.40 -1.55 6.75
C PHE A 177 -8.60 -2.61 5.99
N SER A 178 -7.40 -2.89 6.48
CA SER A 178 -6.58 -4.02 6.06
C SER A 178 -5.68 -4.46 7.22
N THR A 179 -4.75 -5.37 6.97
CA THR A 179 -3.75 -5.84 7.93
C THR A 179 -2.37 -5.82 7.29
N ALA A 180 -1.29 -5.86 8.09
CA ALA A 180 0.06 -5.92 7.55
C ALA A 180 0.28 -7.19 6.70
N ALA A 181 -0.32 -8.31 7.09
CA ALA A 181 -0.26 -9.56 6.33
C ALA A 181 -0.98 -9.45 4.98
N ASP A 182 -2.15 -8.83 4.94
CA ASP A 182 -2.91 -8.66 3.70
C ASP A 182 -2.23 -7.64 2.76
N VAL A 183 -1.68 -6.53 3.30
CA VAL A 183 -0.87 -5.60 2.51
C VAL A 183 0.37 -6.29 1.94
N ALA A 184 1.01 -7.21 2.68
CA ALA A 184 2.13 -7.99 2.16
C ALA A 184 1.70 -8.90 0.99
N ARG A 185 0.54 -9.59 1.07
CA ARG A 185 -0.03 -10.35 -0.07
C ARG A 185 -0.23 -9.48 -1.30
N LEU A 186 -0.88 -8.34 -1.11
CA LEU A 186 -1.13 -7.37 -2.19
C LEU A 186 0.18 -6.86 -2.79
N SER A 187 1.17 -6.55 -1.97
CA SER A 187 2.50 -6.07 -2.41
C SER A 187 3.24 -7.12 -3.23
N ILE A 188 3.24 -8.39 -2.78
CA ILE A 188 3.81 -9.51 -3.55
C ILE A 188 3.14 -9.63 -4.91
N TYR A 189 1.80 -9.61 -4.93
CA TYR A 189 1.03 -9.68 -6.17
C TYR A 189 1.35 -8.54 -7.13
N ALA A 190 1.30 -7.31 -6.65
CA ALA A 190 1.56 -6.12 -7.46
C ALA A 190 2.99 -6.13 -8.05
N MET A 191 3.99 -6.55 -7.27
CA MET A 191 5.37 -6.63 -7.72
C MET A 191 5.65 -7.74 -8.75
N ARG A 192 4.74 -8.69 -8.93
CA ARG A 192 4.77 -9.66 -10.03
C ARG A 192 4.33 -9.05 -11.37
N ARG A 193 3.74 -7.86 -11.38
CA ARG A 193 3.29 -7.13 -12.58
C ARG A 193 4.39 -6.20 -13.05
N ASN A 194 4.98 -6.49 -14.21
CA ASN A 194 6.13 -5.74 -14.74
C ASN A 194 5.87 -4.24 -14.83
N ALA A 195 4.70 -3.82 -15.35
CA ALA A 195 4.34 -2.41 -15.44
C ALA A 195 4.27 -1.74 -14.06
N PHE A 196 3.66 -2.42 -13.06
CA PHE A 196 3.58 -1.89 -11.70
C PHE A 196 4.97 -1.76 -11.08
N SER A 197 5.78 -2.84 -11.12
CA SER A 197 7.12 -2.84 -10.53
C SER A 197 8.05 -1.83 -11.20
N PHE A 198 7.90 -1.62 -12.52
CA PHE A 198 8.65 -0.59 -13.24
C PHE A 198 8.29 0.83 -12.76
N ILE A 199 7.02 1.11 -12.51
CA ILE A 199 6.56 2.42 -12.03
C ILE A 199 7.12 2.71 -10.64
N VAL A 200 6.87 1.83 -9.65
CA VAL A 200 7.14 2.12 -8.23
C VAL A 200 8.62 2.23 -7.88
N ARG A 201 9.52 1.70 -8.69
CA ARG A 201 10.97 1.79 -8.48
C ARG A 201 11.59 3.12 -8.94
N GLN A 202 10.84 3.97 -9.67
CA GLN A 202 11.37 5.23 -10.16
C GLN A 202 11.55 6.23 -9.01
N PRO A 203 12.69 6.93 -8.92
CA PRO A 203 12.89 7.98 -7.91
C PRO A 203 12.01 9.20 -8.19
N ASP A 204 11.81 9.51 -9.45
CA ASP A 204 10.89 10.55 -9.93
C ASP A 204 10.49 10.31 -11.38
N ARG A 205 9.52 11.08 -11.85
CA ARG A 205 9.07 11.07 -13.23
C ARG A 205 8.58 12.44 -13.67
N GLN A 206 9.04 12.87 -14.84
CA GLN A 206 8.44 13.99 -15.57
C GLN A 206 7.16 13.49 -16.24
N ILE A 207 6.05 14.17 -16.00
CA ILE A 207 4.73 13.82 -16.53
C ILE A 207 4.06 15.06 -17.12
N GLN A 208 3.14 14.84 -18.08
CA GLN A 208 2.43 15.88 -18.77
C GLN A 208 0.92 15.77 -18.53
N VAL A 209 0.28 16.93 -18.41
CA VAL A 209 -1.18 17.10 -18.27
C VAL A 209 -1.66 18.05 -19.36
N HIS A 210 -2.62 17.61 -20.16
CA HIS A 210 -3.27 18.41 -21.19
C HIS A 210 -4.54 19.04 -20.60
N GLY A 211 -4.44 20.29 -20.18
CA GLY A 211 -5.56 21.04 -19.60
C GLY A 211 -6.25 21.95 -20.62
N ILE A 212 -7.39 22.50 -20.23
CA ILE A 212 -8.15 23.46 -21.08
C ILE A 212 -7.32 24.71 -21.46
N ASN A 213 -6.36 25.10 -20.60
CA ASN A 213 -5.48 26.25 -20.80
C ASN A 213 -4.10 25.86 -21.36
N GLY A 214 -3.96 24.69 -21.96
CA GLY A 214 -2.72 24.19 -22.54
C GLY A 214 -2.06 23.07 -21.75
N GLU A 215 -0.85 22.72 -22.19
CA GLU A 215 -0.06 21.64 -21.56
C GLU A 215 0.66 22.14 -20.31
N ARG A 216 0.70 21.30 -19.30
CA ARG A 216 1.44 21.51 -18.04
C ARG A 216 2.33 20.33 -17.78
N SER A 217 3.54 20.60 -17.29
CA SER A 217 4.53 19.56 -16.99
C SER A 217 4.89 19.58 -15.51
N TYR A 218 4.97 18.38 -14.91
CA TYR A 218 5.24 18.22 -13.48
C TYR A 218 6.29 17.16 -13.24
N ARG A 219 7.22 17.41 -12.32
CA ARG A 219 8.14 16.38 -11.82
C ARG A 219 7.58 15.77 -10.55
N ILE A 220 7.13 14.54 -10.63
CA ILE A 220 6.60 13.80 -9.49
C ILE A 220 7.73 12.98 -8.86
N ARG A 221 8.00 13.25 -7.58
CA ARG A 221 8.99 12.53 -6.80
C ARG A 221 8.35 11.35 -6.07
N ASN A 222 9.11 10.28 -5.91
CA ASN A 222 8.68 9.14 -5.11
C ASN A 222 8.69 9.52 -3.62
N SER A 223 7.56 9.32 -2.96
CA SER A 223 7.40 9.58 -1.52
C SER A 223 8.08 8.54 -0.62
N ASN A 224 8.58 7.44 -1.19
CA ASN A 224 9.38 6.45 -0.47
C ASN A 224 10.84 6.90 -0.42
N GLU A 225 11.27 7.42 0.72
CA GLU A 225 12.62 7.94 0.93
C GLU A 225 13.73 6.87 0.85
N LEU A 226 13.36 5.59 0.85
CA LEU A 226 14.33 4.50 0.69
C LEU A 226 14.72 4.25 -0.76
N ILE A 227 14.01 4.84 -1.73
CA ILE A 227 14.35 4.73 -3.15
C ILE A 227 15.74 5.33 -3.41
N GLY A 228 16.59 4.55 -4.08
CA GLY A 228 18.00 4.87 -4.30
C GLY A 228 18.96 4.11 -3.38
N GLU A 229 18.46 3.52 -2.27
CA GLU A 229 19.26 2.58 -1.49
C GLU A 229 19.41 1.24 -2.25
N PRO A 230 20.58 0.57 -2.12
CA PRO A 230 20.84 -0.68 -2.84
C PRO A 230 19.76 -1.74 -2.65
N GLY A 231 19.23 -2.25 -3.76
CA GLY A 231 18.22 -3.30 -3.78
C GLY A 231 16.79 -2.83 -3.52
N ILE A 232 16.55 -1.58 -3.11
CA ILE A 232 15.18 -1.08 -2.89
C ILE A 232 14.46 -0.83 -4.22
N LEU A 233 13.31 -1.49 -4.42
CA LEU A 233 12.51 -1.44 -5.64
C LEU A 233 11.14 -0.73 -5.48
N GLY A 234 10.84 -0.17 -4.34
CA GLY A 234 9.54 0.44 -4.08
C GLY A 234 9.09 0.11 -2.66
N LEU A 235 7.85 0.24 -2.32
CA LEU A 235 6.57 0.26 -3.03
C LEU A 235 5.80 1.57 -2.81
N LYS A 236 5.22 1.73 -1.60
CA LYS A 236 4.27 2.81 -1.32
C LYS A 236 4.32 3.28 0.11
N THR A 237 4.13 4.57 0.30
CA THR A 237 3.91 5.22 1.60
C THR A 237 2.45 5.59 1.79
N GLY A 238 2.05 5.79 3.04
CA GLY A 238 0.74 6.31 3.39
C GLY A 238 0.76 6.98 4.76
N THR A 239 -0.05 8.02 4.93
CA THR A 239 -0.24 8.68 6.22
C THR A 239 -1.62 9.33 6.24
N THR A 240 -2.38 9.07 7.28
CA THR A 240 -3.58 9.83 7.68
C THR A 240 -3.58 9.94 9.20
N ALA A 241 -4.44 10.76 9.75
CA ALA A 241 -4.56 10.89 11.21
C ALA A 241 -4.92 9.55 11.88
N THR A 242 -5.76 8.75 11.24
CA THR A 242 -6.21 7.44 11.76
C THR A 242 -5.17 6.34 11.56
N ALA A 243 -4.53 6.28 10.38
CA ALA A 243 -3.59 5.22 10.05
C ALA A 243 -2.21 5.40 10.72
N GLY A 244 -1.82 6.65 11.01
CA GLY A 244 -0.42 6.97 11.31
C GLY A 244 0.50 6.78 10.09
N PRO A 245 1.82 6.92 10.25
CA PRO A 245 2.77 6.69 9.17
C PRO A 245 2.88 5.21 8.83
N CYS A 246 2.67 4.88 7.55
CA CYS A 246 2.70 3.52 6.98
C CYS A 246 3.67 3.46 5.80
N VAL A 247 4.31 2.31 5.60
CA VAL A 247 5.12 2.02 4.41
C VAL A 247 5.05 0.53 4.05
N SER A 248 5.01 0.24 2.76
CA SER A 248 5.35 -1.06 2.18
C SER A 248 6.61 -0.92 1.35
N VAL A 249 7.59 -1.77 1.57
CA VAL A 249 8.90 -1.76 0.88
C VAL A 249 9.11 -3.10 0.19
N CYS A 250 9.68 -3.05 -1.02
CA CYS A 250 10.22 -4.20 -1.73
C CYS A 250 11.73 -4.05 -1.85
N MET A 251 12.47 -5.09 -1.49
CA MET A 251 13.91 -5.12 -1.63
C MET A 251 14.37 -6.44 -2.23
N ASP A 252 15.23 -6.36 -3.25
CA ASP A 252 15.90 -7.50 -3.85
C ASP A 252 17.36 -7.59 -3.37
N ARG A 253 17.86 -8.80 -3.33
CA ARG A 253 19.30 -9.13 -3.30
C ARG A 253 19.65 -9.99 -4.50
N ASP A 254 20.95 -10.07 -4.80
CA ASP A 254 21.45 -10.97 -5.82
C ASP A 254 20.97 -12.40 -5.58
N PRO A 255 20.55 -13.12 -6.61
CA PRO A 255 20.08 -14.49 -6.49
C PRO A 255 21.20 -15.40 -6.00
N VAL A 256 20.85 -16.44 -5.24
CA VAL A 256 21.77 -17.53 -4.93
C VAL A 256 21.85 -18.46 -6.13
N VAL A 257 23.04 -18.66 -6.64
CA VAL A 257 23.32 -19.61 -7.74
C VAL A 257 24.02 -20.84 -7.17
N ARG A 258 23.43 -22.02 -7.35
CA ARG A 258 24.00 -23.31 -6.92
C ARG A 258 24.17 -24.22 -8.12
N LEU A 259 25.33 -24.86 -8.25
CA LEU A 259 25.55 -25.91 -9.24
C LEU A 259 24.80 -27.17 -8.79
N ARG A 260 24.08 -27.79 -9.71
CA ARG A 260 23.42 -29.08 -9.50
C ARG A 260 24.36 -30.23 -9.91
N PRO A 261 24.12 -31.47 -9.45
CA PRO A 261 24.94 -32.63 -9.81
C PRO A 261 25.04 -32.89 -11.34
N ASP A 262 24.03 -32.47 -12.10
CA ASP A 262 23.97 -32.55 -13.56
C ASP A 262 24.74 -31.42 -14.28
N GLY A 263 25.45 -30.56 -13.55
CA GLY A 263 26.17 -29.42 -14.09
C GLY A 263 25.31 -28.20 -14.41
N SER A 264 23.97 -28.28 -14.27
CA SER A 264 23.09 -27.14 -14.45
C SER A 264 23.17 -26.16 -13.27
N LYS A 265 22.79 -24.88 -13.50
CA LYS A 265 22.74 -23.87 -12.46
C LYS A 265 21.31 -23.72 -11.93
N GLY A 266 21.11 -23.98 -10.65
CA GLY A 266 19.92 -23.60 -9.92
C GLY A 266 20.01 -22.12 -9.50
N VAL A 267 19.00 -21.30 -9.82
CA VAL A 267 18.93 -19.88 -9.44
C VAL A 267 17.79 -19.70 -8.46
N THR A 268 18.10 -19.20 -7.27
CA THR A 268 17.09 -18.86 -6.25
C THR A 268 17.00 -17.34 -6.13
N PRO A 269 15.93 -16.72 -6.63
CA PRO A 269 15.72 -15.29 -6.46
C PRO A 269 15.49 -14.95 -4.98
N ARG A 270 15.86 -13.74 -4.57
CA ARG A 270 15.75 -13.28 -3.18
C ARG A 270 15.07 -11.93 -3.14
N ARG A 271 13.84 -11.88 -2.63
CA ARG A 271 13.03 -10.66 -2.54
C ARG A 271 12.31 -10.57 -1.20
N LEU A 272 12.47 -9.48 -0.48
CA LEU A 272 11.67 -9.18 0.71
C LEU A 272 10.56 -8.19 0.40
N ILE A 273 9.40 -8.44 0.99
CA ILE A 273 8.36 -7.44 1.22
C ILE A 273 8.33 -7.13 2.72
N VAL A 274 8.43 -5.85 3.03
CA VAL A 274 8.39 -5.32 4.41
C VAL A 274 7.22 -4.35 4.51
N VAL A 275 6.28 -4.63 5.40
CA VAL A 275 5.13 -3.77 5.69
C VAL A 275 5.25 -3.26 7.11
N VAL A 276 5.16 -1.95 7.27
CA VAL A 276 5.13 -1.26 8.57
C VAL A 276 3.90 -0.36 8.60
N LEU A 277 3.02 -0.57 9.56
CA LEU A 277 1.81 0.21 9.75
C LEU A 277 1.87 0.94 11.09
N ASN A 278 1.57 2.24 11.09
CA ASN A 278 1.51 3.09 12.26
C ASN A 278 2.84 3.13 13.05
N SER A 279 3.92 3.50 12.37
CA SER A 279 5.24 3.68 13.00
C SER A 279 5.74 5.11 12.74
N PRO A 280 5.99 5.90 13.79
CA PRO A 280 6.45 7.29 13.65
C PRO A 280 7.71 7.41 12.80
N ASP A 281 8.63 6.47 12.93
CA ASP A 281 9.88 6.39 12.16
C ASP A 281 9.83 5.18 11.20
N ARG A 282 8.83 5.16 10.32
CA ARG A 282 8.57 4.05 9.40
C ARG A 282 9.77 3.65 8.54
N PHE A 283 10.62 4.59 8.13
CA PHE A 283 11.75 4.29 7.25
C PHE A 283 12.92 3.63 7.98
N ASN A 284 13.35 4.15 9.14
CA ASN A 284 14.38 3.47 9.94
C ASN A 284 13.87 2.13 10.48
N ARG A 285 12.57 2.05 10.81
CA ARG A 285 11.93 0.79 11.18
C ARG A 285 12.00 -0.22 10.03
N ALA A 286 11.68 0.18 8.81
CA ALA A 286 11.79 -0.67 7.63
C ALA A 286 13.23 -1.13 7.37
N ARG A 287 14.23 -0.23 7.48
CA ARG A 287 15.67 -0.61 7.38
C ARG A 287 16.06 -1.67 8.41
N GLY A 288 15.62 -1.49 9.67
CA GLY A 288 15.85 -2.48 10.74
C GLY A 288 15.24 -3.83 10.43
N LEU A 289 13.98 -3.84 9.95
CA LEU A 289 13.25 -5.05 9.58
C LEU A 289 13.84 -5.74 8.33
N ILE A 290 14.35 -5.00 7.36
CA ILE A 290 15.09 -5.55 6.21
C ILE A 290 16.32 -6.31 6.69
N ARG A 291 17.15 -5.69 7.55
CA ARG A 291 18.33 -6.38 8.12
C ARG A 291 17.93 -7.63 8.89
N GLN A 292 16.94 -7.54 9.75
CA GLN A 292 16.42 -8.68 10.52
C GLN A 292 15.86 -9.76 9.58
N GLY A 293 15.11 -9.40 8.56
CA GLY A 293 14.57 -10.34 7.59
C GLY A 293 15.66 -11.16 6.91
N TRP A 294 16.71 -10.51 6.43
CA TRP A 294 17.83 -11.22 5.81
C TRP A 294 18.63 -12.07 6.79
N SER A 295 18.83 -11.62 8.03
CA SER A 295 19.53 -12.43 9.05
C SER A 295 18.77 -13.70 9.44
N ILE A 296 17.46 -13.74 9.22
CA ILE A 296 16.63 -14.95 9.41
C ILE A 296 16.58 -15.79 8.13
N TYR A 297 16.45 -15.12 6.97
CA TYR A 297 16.28 -15.81 5.68
C TYR A 297 17.52 -16.57 5.23
N ASP A 298 18.72 -15.96 5.33
CA ASP A 298 19.94 -16.58 4.80
C ASP A 298 20.24 -17.92 5.51
N PRO A 299 20.26 -18.05 6.86
CA PRO A 299 20.43 -19.34 7.52
C PRO A 299 19.30 -20.35 7.22
N TRP A 300 18.04 -19.87 7.08
CA TRP A 300 16.94 -20.74 6.73
C TRP A 300 17.11 -21.35 5.33
N LEU A 301 17.54 -20.54 4.34
CA LEU A 301 17.81 -21.01 2.98
C LEU A 301 18.98 -21.99 2.94
N ASP A 302 20.05 -21.73 3.71
CA ASP A 302 21.24 -22.59 3.79
C ASP A 302 20.93 -23.94 4.47
N ALA A 303 19.97 -23.96 5.39
CA ALA A 303 19.46 -25.20 6.00
C ALA A 303 18.52 -26.00 5.08
N GLY A 304 18.37 -25.62 3.79
CA GLY A 304 17.50 -26.29 2.82
C GLY A 304 16.05 -25.83 2.85
N ALA A 305 15.79 -24.63 3.42
CA ALA A 305 14.47 -24.00 3.47
C ALA A 305 13.37 -24.85 4.15
N PRO A 306 13.60 -25.39 5.35
CA PRO A 306 12.63 -26.26 6.01
C PRO A 306 11.35 -25.53 6.38
N VAL A 307 10.19 -26.18 6.22
CA VAL A 307 8.88 -25.70 6.64
C VAL A 307 8.23 -26.76 7.52
N GLN A 308 8.00 -26.45 8.79
CA GLN A 308 7.36 -27.35 9.76
C GLN A 308 5.85 -27.15 9.83
N ASP A 309 5.41 -25.89 9.87
CA ASP A 309 4.00 -25.51 9.88
C ASP A 309 3.69 -24.52 8.74
N LYS A 310 3.23 -25.05 7.61
CA LYS A 310 2.91 -24.25 6.43
C LYS A 310 1.89 -23.15 6.70
N ARG A 311 0.97 -23.33 7.64
CA ARG A 311 -0.08 -22.33 7.93
C ARG A 311 0.48 -21.10 8.65
N ARG A 312 1.50 -21.31 9.49
CA ARG A 312 2.13 -20.23 10.28
C ARG A 312 3.33 -19.62 9.58
N GLU A 313 4.06 -20.45 8.83
CA GLU A 313 5.35 -20.06 8.27
C GLU A 313 5.28 -19.53 6.85
N ILE A 314 4.20 -19.80 6.13
CA ILE A 314 4.06 -19.44 4.71
C ILE A 314 2.85 -18.54 4.49
N LEU A 315 3.12 -17.34 4.01
CA LEU A 315 2.11 -16.43 3.49
C LEU A 315 1.78 -16.82 2.05
N SER A 316 0.71 -17.56 1.86
CA SER A 316 0.26 -17.94 0.52
C SER A 316 -0.30 -16.73 -0.23
N VAL A 317 0.15 -16.54 -1.47
CA VAL A 317 -0.35 -15.51 -2.38
C VAL A 317 -0.75 -16.17 -3.69
N PRO A 318 -2.03 -16.44 -3.91
CA PRO A 318 -2.53 -16.93 -5.18
C PRO A 318 -2.12 -16.04 -6.34
N ASN A 319 -2.02 -16.63 -7.53
CA ASN A 319 -1.85 -15.88 -8.76
C ASN A 319 -3.15 -16.00 -9.57
N PRO A 320 -4.14 -15.16 -9.27
CA PRO A 320 -5.39 -15.19 -10.03
C PRO A 320 -5.12 -14.88 -11.50
N SER A 321 -5.67 -15.73 -12.36
CA SER A 321 -5.61 -15.60 -13.81
C SER A 321 -6.50 -14.45 -14.31
#